data_9ae7de2b680b52989024afd2be6e33ab
#
_entry.id   9ae7de2b680b52989024afd2be6e33ab
#
_cell.length_a   1.000
_cell.length_b   1.000
_cell.length_c   1.000
_cell.angle_alpha   90.00
_cell.angle_beta   90.00
_cell.angle_gamma   90.00
#
_symmetry.space_group_name_H-M   'P 1'
#
loop_
_entity.id
_entity.type
_entity.pdbx_description
1 polymer ?
#
loop_
_entity_poly.entity_id
_entity_poly.type
_entity_poly.pdbx_seq_one_letter_code
_entity_poly.pdbx_strand_id
1 'polypeptide(L)'
;IKDTDFDRFSARMNSDYKLIDDILTIGQHFTLNRTSEVQAPGGIIETALDIPSAIPVYASDGSWGGPVGGWPDRRNPRAVLEYNKDNRYTYWRMFGDAYVNLSLFKGFNVRSTFGLDYANKQARYFTYPYQEGTQTNNGKSAVEAKQEHWTKWMWNAIATYQLEIGKHRGDVMAGMELNREDDSHFSGYKEDFSILTPDYMWPDAGSGTAQAYGAGEGYSLVSFFGKMNYSYADRYLLSLTLRRDGSSRFGKNHRYATFPSVSLGWRITQESFMKELTWLDDLKLRASWGQTGNQEISNLARYTIYAPNYGTTDSFGGQSYGTAYDITGSNGGGTLPSGFKRNQIGNDNIKWETTTQTNVGIDFSLFKQSLYGSLEYYYKKTTDILTEMAGVGVLGEGGNRWINSGAMKNQGFEFNLGYRNKTAFGLTYDLNGNISTYRNEILELPETVAANGKFGGNGVKSVVGHTYNSQVGYIADGIFKSQEEVDNHATQEGAAVGRIRYRDIDHNGVIDEKDQEWIYDPTPAFSYGLNIYLEYKNFDLTMFWQGVQGVDIISDVKKKSDFWSASNVGFLNKGTRLLNAWSPTNPNSTIPALTRSDTNNEQRVSTYFVENGSFLKLRTIQLGY
;
A
#
# COMPACT_ATOMS: atom_id res chain seq x y z
N ILE A 1 5.05 7.22 21.57
CA ILE A 1 4.87 8.70 21.46
C ILE A 1 4.08 9.14 22.70
N LYS A 2 4.45 10.30 23.28
CA LYS A 2 3.77 10.83 24.46
C LYS A 2 2.32 11.19 24.15
N ASP A 3 1.42 11.01 25.15
CA ASP A 3 -0.01 11.29 25.08
C ASP A 3 -0.75 10.51 23.97
N THR A 4 -0.22 9.34 23.60
CA THR A 4 -0.90 8.35 22.77
C THR A 4 -1.05 7.06 23.56
N ASP A 5 -2.12 6.35 23.35
CA ASP A 5 -2.36 5.06 23.96
C ASP A 5 -3.11 4.12 23.00
N PHE A 6 -3.06 2.84 23.31
CA PHE A 6 -3.76 1.81 22.58
C PHE A 6 -4.14 0.67 23.54
N ASP A 7 -5.43 0.43 23.69
CA ASP A 7 -5.98 -0.67 24.47
C ASP A 7 -6.82 -1.58 23.57
N ARG A 8 -6.59 -2.89 23.66
CA ARG A 8 -7.37 -3.86 22.92
C ARG A 8 -7.77 -5.04 23.79
N PHE A 9 -9.05 -5.33 23.79
CA PHE A 9 -9.64 -6.55 24.36
C PHE A 9 -10.14 -7.43 23.24
N SER A 10 -9.84 -8.72 23.31
CA SER A 10 -10.28 -9.72 22.33
C SER A 10 -10.86 -10.92 23.06
N ALA A 11 -12.04 -11.35 22.62
CA ALA A 11 -12.64 -12.61 23.04
C ALA A 11 -12.90 -13.46 21.82
N ARG A 12 -12.52 -14.75 21.88
CA ARG A 12 -12.72 -15.69 20.80
C ARG A 12 -13.38 -16.96 21.32
N MET A 13 -14.39 -17.41 20.59
CA MET A 13 -15.09 -18.66 20.88
C MET A 13 -15.20 -19.48 19.58
N ASN A 14 -14.75 -20.73 19.64
CA ASN A 14 -14.90 -21.69 18.55
C ASN A 14 -15.57 -22.94 19.13
N SER A 15 -16.52 -23.47 18.42
CA SER A 15 -17.18 -24.72 18.83
C SER A 15 -17.70 -25.48 17.63
N ASP A 16 -17.56 -26.79 17.71
CA ASP A 16 -18.04 -27.76 16.72
C ASP A 16 -18.88 -28.82 17.45
N TYR A 17 -20.07 -29.09 16.94
CA TYR A 17 -21.01 -30.05 17.51
C TYR A 17 -21.38 -31.08 16.46
N LYS A 18 -21.11 -32.35 16.74
CA LYS A 18 -21.63 -33.47 15.96
C LYS A 18 -23.04 -33.75 16.46
N LEU A 19 -24.05 -33.31 15.71
CA LEU A 19 -25.45 -33.53 16.06
C LEU A 19 -25.91 -34.93 15.70
N ILE A 20 -25.42 -35.48 14.58
CA ILE A 20 -25.62 -36.84 14.14
C ILE A 20 -24.25 -37.36 13.75
N ASP A 21 -23.81 -38.43 14.39
CA ASP A 21 -22.48 -39.00 14.15
C ASP A 21 -22.28 -39.31 12.68
N ASP A 22 -21.15 -38.91 12.14
CA ASP A 22 -20.71 -39.06 10.74
C ASP A 22 -21.60 -38.41 9.67
N ILE A 23 -22.73 -37.76 10.06
CA ILE A 23 -23.66 -37.18 9.09
C ILE A 23 -23.76 -35.67 9.22
N LEU A 24 -24.01 -35.14 10.43
CA LEU A 24 -24.31 -33.72 10.63
C LEU A 24 -23.39 -33.09 11.69
N THR A 25 -22.59 -32.15 11.25
CA THR A 25 -21.80 -31.28 12.13
C THR A 25 -22.25 -29.85 11.92
N ILE A 26 -22.42 -29.11 13.02
CA ILE A 26 -22.58 -27.67 13.03
C ILE A 26 -21.42 -27.05 13.80
N GLY A 27 -20.98 -25.90 13.38
CA GLY A 27 -19.92 -25.21 14.10
C GLY A 27 -20.01 -23.70 13.94
N GLN A 28 -19.29 -23.04 14.80
CA GLN A 28 -19.16 -21.59 14.74
C GLN A 28 -17.78 -21.14 15.22
N HIS A 29 -17.30 -20.06 14.62
CA HIS A 29 -16.10 -19.35 15.01
C HIS A 29 -16.48 -17.89 15.19
N PHE A 30 -16.26 -17.36 16.36
CA PHE A 30 -16.68 -16.00 16.69
C PHE A 30 -15.57 -15.25 17.39
N THR A 31 -15.31 -14.02 16.98
CA THR A 31 -14.33 -13.13 17.61
C THR A 31 -14.94 -11.76 17.82
N LEU A 32 -14.83 -11.26 19.03
CA LEU A 32 -15.21 -9.90 19.40
C LEU A 32 -13.96 -9.14 19.82
N ASN A 33 -13.76 -7.96 19.24
CA ASN A 33 -12.68 -7.05 19.62
C ASN A 33 -13.26 -5.69 20.02
N ARG A 34 -12.67 -5.11 21.07
CA ARG A 34 -12.84 -3.70 21.40
C ARG A 34 -11.47 -3.07 21.43
N THR A 35 -11.27 -2.03 20.62
CA THR A 35 -10.07 -1.19 20.62
C THR A 35 -10.43 0.20 21.09
N SER A 36 -9.60 0.80 21.93
CA SER A 36 -9.69 2.21 22.31
C SER A 36 -8.31 2.82 22.11
N GLU A 37 -8.23 3.94 21.41
CA GLU A 37 -6.94 4.49 20.97
C GLU A 37 -6.98 6.01 20.90
N VAL A 38 -5.87 6.63 21.31
CA VAL A 38 -5.49 8.00 20.96
C VAL A 38 -4.30 7.91 20.02
N GLN A 39 -4.54 8.20 18.74
CA GLN A 39 -3.50 8.14 17.71
C GLN A 39 -2.61 9.38 17.74
N ALA A 40 -1.33 9.19 17.42
CA ALA A 40 -0.46 10.32 17.15
C ALA A 40 -0.96 11.10 15.93
N PRO A 41 -0.97 12.44 15.99
CA PRO A 41 -1.28 13.26 14.82
C PRO A 41 -0.35 12.96 13.64
N GLY A 42 -0.92 12.96 12.44
CA GLY A 42 -0.14 12.78 11.22
C GLY A 42 0.99 13.80 11.09
N GLY A 43 2.17 13.37 10.64
CA GLY A 43 3.33 14.24 10.43
C GLY A 43 4.04 14.72 11.70
N ILE A 44 3.68 14.25 12.90
CA ILE A 44 4.24 14.73 14.16
C ILE A 44 5.77 14.53 14.27
N ILE A 45 6.29 13.42 13.73
CA ILE A 45 7.73 13.15 13.69
C ILE A 45 8.43 14.13 12.73
N GLU A 46 7.82 14.39 11.59
CA GLU A 46 8.32 15.38 10.62
C GLU A 46 8.36 16.77 11.24
N THR A 47 7.27 17.19 11.90
CA THR A 47 7.20 18.46 12.63
C THR A 47 8.29 18.57 13.70
N ALA A 48 8.54 17.48 14.43
CA ALA A 48 9.60 17.46 15.46
C ALA A 48 11.02 17.55 14.86
N LEU A 49 11.22 17.06 13.64
CA LEU A 49 12.49 17.20 12.93
C LEU A 49 12.65 18.59 12.30
N ASP A 50 11.56 19.20 11.85
CA ASP A 50 11.55 20.46 11.13
C ASP A 50 11.67 21.68 12.07
N ILE A 51 11.09 21.61 13.27
CA ILE A 51 11.09 22.75 14.20
C ILE A 51 12.52 23.13 14.61
N PRO A 52 12.92 24.41 14.49
CA PRO A 52 14.25 24.82 14.90
C PRO A 52 14.52 24.55 16.38
N SER A 53 15.68 24.00 16.69
CA SER A 53 16.11 23.69 18.07
C SER A 53 16.25 24.91 18.98
N ALA A 54 16.28 26.10 18.41
CA ALA A 54 16.26 27.36 19.15
C ALA A 54 14.89 27.72 19.72
N ILE A 55 13.81 27.07 19.25
CA ILE A 55 12.46 27.26 19.81
C ILE A 55 12.29 26.32 21.00
N PRO A 56 12.14 26.84 22.22
CA PRO A 56 11.95 26.00 23.41
C PRO A 56 10.56 25.35 23.42
N VAL A 57 10.40 24.25 24.16
CA VAL A 57 9.10 23.62 24.37
C VAL A 57 8.14 24.56 25.12
N TYR A 58 8.67 25.26 26.13
CA TYR A 58 7.93 26.26 26.90
C TYR A 58 8.66 27.60 26.85
N ALA A 59 7.92 28.68 26.69
CA ALA A 59 8.44 30.04 26.83
C ALA A 59 8.75 30.36 28.31
N SER A 60 9.42 31.47 28.58
CA SER A 60 9.83 31.86 29.92
C SER A 60 8.68 32.15 30.87
N ASP A 61 7.51 32.45 30.34
CA ASP A 61 6.26 32.65 31.10
C ASP A 61 5.47 31.36 31.33
N GLY A 62 5.98 30.22 30.89
CA GLY A 62 5.34 28.91 31.00
C GLY A 62 4.35 28.58 29.90
N SER A 63 4.09 29.48 28.96
CA SER A 63 3.27 29.22 27.78
C SER A 63 4.00 28.31 26.79
N TRP A 64 3.30 27.80 25.76
CA TRP A 64 3.93 26.99 24.72
C TRP A 64 4.91 27.85 23.89
N GLY A 65 6.14 27.36 23.78
CA GLY A 65 7.12 27.95 22.89
C GLY A 65 6.68 27.76 21.43
N GLY A 66 6.92 28.77 20.61
CA GLY A 66 6.55 28.75 19.20
C GLY A 66 7.35 29.76 18.38
N PRO A 67 7.13 29.83 17.07
CA PRO A 67 7.82 30.75 16.19
C PRO A 67 7.53 32.21 16.55
N VAL A 68 8.55 33.03 16.40
CA VAL A 68 8.49 34.50 16.53
C VAL A 68 8.81 35.14 15.18
N GLY A 69 8.62 36.43 15.04
CA GLY A 69 8.79 37.16 13.77
C GLY A 69 10.03 36.74 12.98
N GLY A 70 9.83 36.40 11.71
CA GLY A 70 10.89 35.93 10.81
C GLY A 70 11.22 34.43 10.88
N TRP A 71 10.58 33.68 11.77
CA TRP A 71 10.73 32.23 11.86
C TRP A 71 9.57 31.52 11.10
N PRO A 72 9.77 30.24 10.67
CA PRO A 72 8.73 29.51 9.99
C PRO A 72 7.52 29.24 10.89
N ASP A 73 6.33 29.31 10.33
CA ASP A 73 5.10 28.91 11.00
C ASP A 73 5.05 27.38 11.16
N ARG A 74 5.59 26.90 12.28
CA ARG A 74 5.59 25.48 12.65
C ARG A 74 5.07 25.33 14.06
N ARG A 75 4.14 24.42 14.22
CA ARG A 75 3.57 24.09 15.52
C ARG A 75 4.58 23.41 16.42
N ASN A 76 4.50 23.70 17.71
CA ASN A 76 5.26 22.98 18.73
C ASN A 76 4.77 21.52 18.82
N PRO A 77 5.60 20.51 18.48
CA PRO A 77 5.15 19.12 18.44
C PRO A 77 4.69 18.59 19.81
N ARG A 78 5.22 19.14 20.90
CA ARG A 78 4.77 18.77 22.25
C ARG A 78 3.38 19.35 22.56
N ALA A 79 3.10 20.59 22.14
CA ALA A 79 1.78 21.21 22.24
C ALA A 79 0.76 20.45 21.40
N VAL A 80 1.11 20.08 20.16
CA VAL A 80 0.23 19.31 19.27
C VAL A 80 -0.18 17.99 19.93
N LEU A 81 0.74 17.26 20.56
CA LEU A 81 0.43 16.02 21.28
C LEU A 81 -0.48 16.28 22.50
N GLU A 82 -0.22 17.33 23.27
CA GLU A 82 -1.06 17.69 24.42
C GLU A 82 -2.50 18.03 24.01
N TYR A 83 -2.69 18.80 22.95
CA TYR A 83 -4.02 19.14 22.42
C TYR A 83 -4.74 17.95 21.78
N ASN A 84 -3.99 16.91 21.39
CA ASN A 84 -4.55 15.72 20.78
C ASN A 84 -4.94 14.62 21.78
N LYS A 85 -4.54 14.72 23.03
CA LYS A 85 -4.70 13.64 24.03
C LYS A 85 -6.14 13.18 24.26
N ASP A 86 -7.11 14.07 23.98
CA ASP A 86 -8.54 13.81 24.14
C ASP A 86 -9.18 13.23 22.87
N ASN A 87 -8.48 13.22 21.76
CA ASN A 87 -8.94 12.72 20.45
C ASN A 87 -8.93 11.18 20.42
N ARG A 88 -9.91 10.60 21.07
CA ARG A 88 -10.04 9.17 21.25
C ARG A 88 -11.10 8.59 20.34
N TYR A 89 -10.82 7.43 19.74
CA TYR A 89 -11.86 6.61 19.16
C TYR A 89 -12.03 5.28 19.89
N THR A 90 -13.22 4.74 19.82
CA THR A 90 -13.54 3.37 20.23
C THR A 90 -14.02 2.60 19.01
N TYR A 91 -13.42 1.44 18.79
CA TYR A 91 -13.70 0.58 17.65
C TYR A 91 -14.14 -0.79 18.16
N TRP A 92 -15.37 -1.16 17.83
CA TRP A 92 -15.90 -2.49 18.08
C TRP A 92 -15.93 -3.26 16.77
N ARG A 93 -15.40 -4.48 16.77
CA ARG A 93 -15.49 -5.38 15.62
C ARG A 93 -15.89 -6.77 16.08
N MET A 94 -16.92 -7.28 15.44
CA MET A 94 -17.45 -8.61 15.63
C MET A 94 -17.31 -9.35 14.29
N PHE A 95 -16.56 -10.43 14.27
CA PHE A 95 -16.43 -11.22 13.04
C PHE A 95 -16.40 -12.71 13.35
N GLY A 96 -16.91 -13.48 12.41
CA GLY A 96 -16.94 -14.92 12.53
C GLY A 96 -17.81 -15.58 11.49
N ASP A 97 -17.96 -16.86 11.61
CA ASP A 97 -18.81 -17.69 10.77
C ASP A 97 -19.57 -18.74 11.55
N ALA A 98 -20.67 -19.17 10.99
CA ALA A 98 -21.40 -20.37 11.38
C ALA A 98 -21.58 -21.28 10.17
N TYR A 99 -21.44 -22.59 10.38
CA TYR A 99 -21.55 -23.54 9.29
C TYR A 99 -22.35 -24.78 9.66
N VAL A 100 -22.90 -25.37 8.63
CA VAL A 100 -23.52 -26.72 8.64
C VAL A 100 -22.76 -27.57 7.66
N ASN A 101 -22.33 -28.74 8.10
CA ASN A 101 -21.65 -29.73 7.29
C ASN A 101 -22.44 -31.06 7.29
N LEU A 102 -22.81 -31.51 6.11
CA LEU A 102 -23.57 -32.73 5.87
C LEU A 102 -22.72 -33.74 5.10
N SER A 103 -22.44 -34.90 5.70
CA SER A 103 -21.81 -36.05 5.06
C SER A 103 -22.89 -37.08 4.73
N LEU A 104 -23.48 -37.02 3.52
CA LEU A 104 -24.66 -37.78 3.17
C LEU A 104 -24.38 -39.26 2.88
N PHE A 105 -23.21 -39.53 2.28
CA PHE A 105 -22.71 -40.86 2.03
C PHE A 105 -21.19 -40.82 1.86
N LYS A 106 -20.55 -41.99 1.81
CA LYS A 106 -19.10 -42.09 1.75
C LYS A 106 -18.53 -41.27 0.58
N GLY A 107 -17.68 -40.32 0.94
CA GLY A 107 -16.99 -39.42 0.01
C GLY A 107 -17.79 -38.18 -0.40
N PHE A 108 -19.09 -38.07 -0.11
CA PHE A 108 -19.90 -36.91 -0.47
C PHE A 108 -20.22 -36.02 0.75
N ASN A 109 -19.80 -34.79 0.66
CA ASN A 109 -19.96 -33.77 1.70
C ASN A 109 -20.54 -32.49 1.13
N VAL A 110 -21.49 -31.89 1.85
CA VAL A 110 -22.03 -30.55 1.56
C VAL A 110 -21.83 -29.65 2.78
N ARG A 111 -21.14 -28.52 2.58
CA ARG A 111 -20.95 -27.52 3.63
C ARG A 111 -21.60 -26.21 3.21
N SER A 112 -22.41 -25.63 4.08
CA SER A 112 -22.93 -24.27 3.96
C SER A 112 -22.38 -23.43 5.10
N THR A 113 -21.81 -22.25 4.76
CA THR A 113 -21.19 -21.35 5.74
C THR A 113 -21.75 -19.94 5.56
N PHE A 114 -22.16 -19.32 6.67
CA PHE A 114 -22.49 -17.90 6.72
C PHE A 114 -21.45 -17.17 7.57
N GLY A 115 -20.80 -16.19 6.99
CA GLY A 115 -19.82 -15.32 7.64
C GLY A 115 -20.35 -13.90 7.80
N LEU A 116 -20.01 -13.27 8.92
CA LEU A 116 -20.32 -11.87 9.22
C LEU A 116 -19.06 -11.18 9.75
N ASP A 117 -18.77 -9.99 9.24
CA ASP A 117 -17.78 -9.06 9.77
C ASP A 117 -18.47 -7.70 9.92
N TYR A 118 -18.75 -7.32 11.16
CA TYR A 118 -19.39 -6.07 11.52
C TYR A 118 -18.44 -5.22 12.35
N ALA A 119 -18.27 -3.98 11.97
CA ALA A 119 -17.46 -3.03 12.71
C ALA A 119 -18.17 -1.70 12.90
N ASN A 120 -17.98 -1.11 14.07
CA ASN A 120 -18.46 0.21 14.43
C ASN A 120 -17.34 1.01 15.09
N LYS A 121 -17.06 2.19 14.56
CA LYS A 121 -16.09 3.12 15.12
C LYS A 121 -16.81 4.39 15.53
N GLN A 122 -16.57 4.81 16.77
CA GLN A 122 -17.06 6.06 17.33
C GLN A 122 -15.87 6.91 17.74
N ALA A 123 -15.85 8.17 17.34
CA ALA A 123 -14.79 9.11 17.66
C ALA A 123 -15.37 10.47 18.03
N ARG A 124 -14.67 11.18 18.91
CA ARG A 124 -14.80 12.63 19.06
C ARG A 124 -13.44 13.26 18.89
N TYR A 125 -13.36 14.21 18.00
CA TYR A 125 -12.15 14.97 17.69
C TYR A 125 -12.35 16.40 18.18
N PHE A 126 -11.46 16.84 19.07
CA PHE A 126 -11.49 18.16 19.69
C PHE A 126 -10.45 19.06 19.06
N THR A 127 -10.85 20.28 18.78
CA THR A 127 -9.95 21.38 18.43
C THR A 127 -10.01 22.39 19.55
N TYR A 128 -8.87 22.61 20.19
CA TYR A 128 -8.74 23.61 21.25
C TYR A 128 -8.12 24.88 20.70
N PRO A 129 -8.51 26.08 21.24
CA PRO A 129 -7.77 27.30 20.96
C PRO A 129 -6.33 27.17 21.47
N TYR A 130 -5.39 27.73 20.71
CA TYR A 130 -3.99 27.71 21.10
C TYR A 130 -3.24 28.97 20.62
N GLN A 131 -2.19 29.30 21.33
CA GLN A 131 -1.20 30.31 20.98
C GLN A 131 0.19 29.70 21.19
N GLU A 132 1.00 29.63 20.14
CA GLU A 132 2.36 29.10 20.15
C GLU A 132 3.31 30.16 19.57
N GLY A 133 4.02 30.86 20.44
CA GLY A 133 4.80 32.06 20.03
C GLY A 133 3.91 33.21 19.56
N THR A 134 4.42 34.02 18.62
CA THR A 134 3.71 35.21 18.12
C THR A 134 3.01 34.99 16.78
N GLN A 135 3.28 33.90 16.07
CA GLN A 135 2.80 33.67 14.70
C GLN A 135 1.79 32.53 14.59
N THR A 136 1.90 31.50 15.41
CA THR A 136 1.08 30.29 15.30
C THR A 136 -0.03 30.31 16.34
N ASN A 137 -1.27 30.47 15.88
CA ASN A 137 -2.42 30.49 16.76
C ASN A 137 -3.69 29.93 16.09
N ASN A 138 -4.62 29.54 16.93
CA ASN A 138 -5.99 29.25 16.55
C ASN A 138 -6.93 29.74 17.66
N GLY A 139 -7.81 30.65 17.36
CA GLY A 139 -8.76 31.19 18.34
C GLY A 139 -10.05 30.38 18.46
N LYS A 140 -10.27 29.37 17.60
CA LYS A 140 -11.52 28.62 17.55
C LYS A 140 -11.44 27.32 18.35
N SER A 141 -12.53 27.02 19.04
CA SER A 141 -12.79 25.68 19.56
C SER A 141 -13.78 24.95 18.68
N ALA A 142 -13.59 23.63 18.51
CA ALA A 142 -14.53 22.83 17.74
C ALA A 142 -14.57 21.37 18.25
N VAL A 143 -15.66 20.69 17.94
CA VAL A 143 -15.77 19.24 18.09
C VAL A 143 -16.36 18.63 16.82
N GLU A 144 -15.82 17.49 16.41
CA GLU A 144 -16.45 16.60 15.45
C GLU A 144 -16.78 15.28 16.16
N ALA A 145 -18.06 14.94 16.22
CA ALA A 145 -18.53 13.64 16.66
C ALA A 145 -18.81 12.78 15.43
N LYS A 146 -18.07 11.66 15.29
CA LYS A 146 -18.09 10.81 14.09
C LYS A 146 -18.45 9.38 14.43
N GLN A 147 -19.27 8.78 13.58
CA GLN A 147 -19.60 7.36 13.63
C GLN A 147 -19.42 6.74 12.25
N GLU A 148 -18.77 5.59 12.22
CA GLU A 148 -18.48 4.84 11.00
C GLU A 148 -18.93 3.39 11.20
N HIS A 149 -19.61 2.82 10.20
CA HIS A 149 -20.07 1.45 10.19
C HIS A 149 -19.56 0.71 8.98
N TRP A 150 -19.12 -0.51 9.19
CA TRP A 150 -18.76 -1.46 8.14
C TRP A 150 -19.49 -2.76 8.38
N THR A 151 -20.13 -3.28 7.36
CA THR A 151 -20.79 -4.58 7.42
C THR A 151 -20.41 -5.37 6.18
N LYS A 152 -19.81 -6.51 6.39
CA LYS A 152 -19.55 -7.47 5.34
C LYS A 152 -20.14 -8.81 5.74
N TRP A 153 -20.96 -9.38 4.87
CA TRP A 153 -21.42 -10.74 5.03
C TRP A 153 -21.11 -11.58 3.80
N MET A 154 -20.88 -12.82 4.02
CA MET A 154 -20.74 -13.80 2.97
C MET A 154 -21.58 -15.04 3.30
N TRP A 155 -22.09 -15.66 2.25
CA TRP A 155 -22.68 -16.98 2.34
C TRP A 155 -22.14 -17.84 1.22
N ASN A 156 -21.72 -19.07 1.55
CA ASN A 156 -21.34 -20.03 0.55
C ASN A 156 -21.97 -21.40 0.81
N ALA A 157 -22.14 -22.16 -0.27
CA ALA A 157 -22.52 -23.57 -0.24
C ALA A 157 -21.60 -24.33 -1.18
N ILE A 158 -20.95 -25.37 -0.66
CA ILE A 158 -19.93 -26.15 -1.36
C ILE A 158 -20.28 -27.63 -1.23
N ALA A 159 -20.40 -28.32 -2.36
CA ALA A 159 -20.51 -29.77 -2.42
C ALA A 159 -19.18 -30.37 -2.89
N THR A 160 -18.67 -31.37 -2.21
CA THR A 160 -17.45 -32.08 -2.54
C THR A 160 -17.71 -33.57 -2.61
N TYR A 161 -17.19 -34.22 -3.65
CA TYR A 161 -17.22 -35.68 -3.79
C TYR A 161 -15.81 -36.22 -3.97
N GLN A 162 -15.41 -37.13 -3.11
CA GLN A 162 -14.13 -37.82 -3.15
C GLN A 162 -14.29 -39.23 -3.69
N LEU A 163 -13.42 -39.61 -4.59
CA LEU A 163 -13.41 -40.93 -5.24
C LEU A 163 -12.02 -41.55 -5.14
N GLU A 164 -11.99 -42.80 -4.70
CA GLU A 164 -10.78 -43.63 -4.67
C GLU A 164 -11.10 -45.02 -5.21
N ILE A 165 -10.53 -45.35 -6.39
CA ILE A 165 -10.73 -46.64 -7.06
C ILE A 165 -9.36 -47.13 -7.53
N GLY A 166 -8.79 -48.08 -6.81
CA GLY A 166 -7.48 -48.64 -7.13
C GLY A 166 -6.39 -47.61 -7.13
N LYS A 167 -5.82 -47.32 -8.30
CA LYS A 167 -4.76 -46.28 -8.48
C LYS A 167 -5.31 -44.89 -8.80
N HIS A 168 -6.62 -44.75 -8.94
CA HIS A 168 -7.27 -43.49 -9.26
C HIS A 168 -7.78 -42.85 -7.98
N ARG A 169 -7.32 -41.64 -7.71
CA ARG A 169 -7.80 -40.77 -6.62
C ARG A 169 -8.24 -39.44 -7.19
N GLY A 170 -9.32 -38.93 -6.73
CA GLY A 170 -9.79 -37.62 -7.15
C GLY A 170 -10.85 -37.05 -6.25
N ASP A 171 -11.03 -35.75 -6.34
CA ASP A 171 -12.14 -35.02 -5.77
C ASP A 171 -12.69 -34.03 -6.79
N VAL A 172 -13.99 -33.85 -6.71
CA VAL A 172 -14.73 -32.85 -7.46
C VAL A 172 -15.46 -31.96 -6.48
N MET A 173 -15.34 -30.67 -6.64
CA MET A 173 -15.99 -29.68 -5.82
C MET A 173 -16.79 -28.73 -6.73
N ALA A 174 -18.02 -28.41 -6.33
CA ALA A 174 -18.80 -27.32 -6.92
C ALA A 174 -19.41 -26.47 -5.82
N GLY A 175 -19.43 -25.16 -6.05
CA GLY A 175 -19.95 -24.25 -5.05
C GLY A 175 -20.42 -22.93 -5.62
N MET A 176 -21.14 -22.22 -4.78
CA MET A 176 -21.52 -20.83 -4.99
C MET A 176 -21.20 -19.99 -3.76
N GLU A 177 -20.97 -18.69 -3.99
CA GLU A 177 -20.68 -17.73 -2.94
C GLU A 177 -21.38 -16.41 -3.24
N LEU A 178 -21.95 -15.82 -2.21
CA LEU A 178 -22.51 -14.48 -2.21
C LEU A 178 -21.77 -13.63 -1.19
N ASN A 179 -21.33 -12.46 -1.60
CA ASN A 179 -20.70 -11.47 -0.74
C ASN A 179 -21.42 -10.14 -0.87
N ARG A 180 -21.56 -9.44 0.25
CA ARG A 180 -21.98 -8.04 0.25
C ARG A 180 -21.19 -7.28 1.30
N GLU A 181 -20.77 -6.10 0.92
CA GLU A 181 -20.08 -5.14 1.79
C GLU A 181 -20.83 -3.81 1.70
N ASP A 182 -21.18 -3.25 2.85
CA ASP A 182 -21.79 -1.94 2.99
C ASP A 182 -20.99 -1.15 4.04
N ASP A 183 -20.64 0.07 3.72
CA ASP A 183 -20.03 1.02 4.63
C ASP A 183 -20.82 2.33 4.64
N SER A 184 -20.82 2.98 5.80
CA SER A 184 -21.44 4.28 5.96
C SER A 184 -20.79 5.05 7.09
N HIS A 185 -20.81 6.36 6.96
CA HIS A 185 -20.38 7.23 8.03
C HIS A 185 -21.33 8.42 8.18
N PHE A 186 -21.34 8.93 9.39
CA PHE A 186 -22.05 10.15 9.75
C PHE A 186 -21.19 10.94 10.74
N SER A 187 -21.09 12.26 10.57
CA SER A 187 -20.48 13.16 11.56
C SER A 187 -21.23 14.46 11.73
N GLY A 188 -21.21 14.97 12.96
CA GLY A 188 -21.68 16.29 13.33
C GLY A 188 -20.50 17.14 13.81
N TYR A 189 -20.36 18.33 13.26
CA TYR A 189 -19.33 19.30 13.60
C TYR A 189 -19.95 20.57 14.15
N LYS A 190 -19.32 21.16 15.18
CA LYS A 190 -19.77 22.42 15.77
C LYS A 190 -18.56 23.20 16.32
N GLU A 191 -18.65 24.54 16.22
CA GLU A 191 -17.64 25.48 16.69
C GLU A 191 -18.09 26.25 17.94
N ASP A 192 -17.17 26.97 18.56
CA ASP A 192 -17.34 27.99 19.61
C ASP A 192 -17.98 27.46 20.89
N PHE A 193 -17.15 26.85 21.71
CA PHE A 193 -17.52 26.30 23.01
C PHE A 193 -17.06 27.22 24.15
N SER A 194 -17.95 27.46 25.10
CA SER A 194 -17.65 28.26 26.29
C SER A 194 -16.85 27.45 27.35
N ILE A 195 -17.01 26.12 27.38
CA ILE A 195 -16.31 25.22 28.29
C ILE A 195 -15.52 24.22 27.46
N LEU A 196 -14.18 24.20 27.64
CA LEU A 196 -13.22 23.49 26.80
C LEU A 196 -12.76 22.17 27.45
N THR A 197 -13.71 21.37 27.91
CA THR A 197 -13.42 20.02 28.43
C THR A 197 -14.24 18.99 27.67
N PRO A 198 -13.71 17.78 27.47
CA PRO A 198 -14.38 16.73 26.69
C PRO A 198 -15.81 16.41 27.14
N ASP A 199 -16.09 16.53 28.45
CA ASP A 199 -17.40 16.21 29.00
C ASP A 199 -18.49 17.21 28.56
N TYR A 200 -18.12 18.45 28.30
CA TYR A 200 -19.04 19.52 27.91
C TYR A 200 -19.00 19.85 26.41
N MET A 201 -17.96 19.43 25.68
CA MET A 201 -17.84 19.68 24.25
C MET A 201 -18.62 18.63 23.43
N TRP A 202 -19.93 18.76 23.43
CA TRP A 202 -20.84 18.05 22.54
C TRP A 202 -21.36 18.97 21.46
N PRO A 203 -21.68 18.52 20.23
CA PRO A 203 -22.10 19.40 19.13
C PRO A 203 -23.27 20.34 19.49
N ASP A 204 -24.18 19.92 20.37
CA ASP A 204 -25.29 20.71 20.81
C ASP A 204 -24.89 21.90 21.72
N ALA A 205 -23.75 21.81 22.41
CA ALA A 205 -23.28 22.85 23.35
C ALA A 205 -22.49 23.98 22.68
N GLY A 206 -22.09 23.85 21.42
CA GLY A 206 -21.40 24.90 20.68
C GLY A 206 -22.35 25.99 20.16
N SER A 207 -21.88 27.24 20.07
CA SER A 207 -22.67 28.39 19.59
C SER A 207 -22.33 28.79 18.15
N GLY A 208 -21.22 28.35 17.60
CA GLY A 208 -20.71 28.73 16.29
C GLY A 208 -21.28 27.93 15.11
N THR A 209 -20.50 27.81 14.06
CA THR A 209 -20.88 27.11 12.82
C THR A 209 -21.17 25.63 13.06
N ALA A 210 -22.32 25.17 12.53
CA ALA A 210 -22.71 23.75 12.54
C ALA A 210 -22.58 23.15 11.14
N GLN A 211 -22.06 21.92 11.08
CA GLN A 211 -21.98 21.16 9.82
C GLN A 211 -22.35 19.69 10.10
N ALA A 212 -22.94 19.04 9.11
CA ALA A 212 -23.24 17.62 9.15
C ALA A 212 -22.75 16.96 7.87
N TYR A 213 -22.09 15.81 8.01
CA TYR A 213 -21.57 15.04 6.91
C TYR A 213 -22.05 13.60 7.01
N GLY A 214 -22.28 12.97 5.88
CA GLY A 214 -22.61 11.56 5.86
C GLY A 214 -22.60 11.03 4.44
N ALA A 215 -22.16 9.79 4.30
CA ALA A 215 -22.21 9.05 3.06
C ALA A 215 -22.30 7.55 3.34
N GLY A 216 -22.72 6.78 2.35
CA GLY A 216 -22.69 5.35 2.41
C GLY A 216 -22.56 4.76 1.02
N GLU A 217 -21.82 3.67 0.93
CA GLU A 217 -21.66 2.93 -0.31
C GLU A 217 -21.59 1.43 -0.05
N GLY A 218 -21.65 0.62 -1.10
CA GLY A 218 -21.52 -0.81 -0.96
C GLY A 218 -21.46 -1.51 -2.30
N TYR A 219 -21.02 -2.77 -2.26
CA TYR A 219 -21.01 -3.62 -3.43
C TYR A 219 -21.45 -5.05 -3.09
N SER A 220 -21.81 -5.80 -4.11
CA SER A 220 -22.15 -7.21 -4.01
C SER A 220 -21.38 -8.02 -5.04
N LEU A 221 -20.98 -9.22 -4.64
CA LEU A 221 -20.30 -10.19 -5.47
C LEU A 221 -21.07 -11.52 -5.45
N VAL A 222 -21.25 -12.14 -6.60
CA VAL A 222 -21.77 -13.50 -6.73
C VAL A 222 -20.77 -14.34 -7.51
N SER A 223 -20.47 -15.53 -7.01
CA SER A 223 -19.48 -16.42 -7.59
C SER A 223 -20.03 -17.84 -7.71
N PHE A 224 -19.73 -18.48 -8.85
CA PHE A 224 -19.95 -19.90 -9.07
C PHE A 224 -18.59 -20.52 -9.40
N PHE A 225 -18.27 -21.65 -8.77
CA PHE A 225 -16.97 -22.27 -8.98
C PHE A 225 -17.05 -23.79 -8.94
N GLY A 226 -16.15 -24.40 -9.70
CA GLY A 226 -15.92 -25.82 -9.70
C GLY A 226 -14.43 -26.12 -9.73
N LYS A 227 -14.04 -27.20 -9.05
CA LYS A 227 -12.66 -27.68 -9.02
C LYS A 227 -12.65 -29.19 -9.12
N MET A 228 -11.70 -29.73 -9.86
CA MET A 228 -11.42 -31.16 -9.93
C MET A 228 -9.94 -31.36 -9.67
N ASN A 229 -9.62 -32.23 -8.73
CA ASN A 229 -8.27 -32.75 -8.54
C ASN A 229 -8.30 -34.23 -8.91
N TYR A 230 -7.26 -34.69 -9.61
CA TYR A 230 -7.11 -36.06 -10.00
C TYR A 230 -5.67 -36.51 -9.89
N SER A 231 -5.45 -37.69 -9.35
CA SER A 231 -4.16 -38.34 -9.24
C SER A 231 -4.25 -39.77 -9.73
N TYR A 232 -3.33 -40.16 -10.58
CA TYR A 232 -3.16 -41.55 -11.01
C TYR A 232 -1.88 -42.12 -10.44
N ALA A 233 -2.03 -43.17 -9.62
CA ALA A 233 -0.92 -43.89 -8.97
C ALA A 233 0.04 -42.98 -8.18
N ASP A 234 -0.43 -41.84 -7.64
CA ASP A 234 0.38 -40.78 -7.04
C ASP A 234 1.51 -40.23 -7.92
N ARG A 235 1.42 -40.47 -9.23
CA ARG A 235 2.44 -40.17 -10.23
C ARG A 235 2.07 -38.99 -11.11
N TYR A 236 0.87 -39.02 -11.69
CA TYR A 236 0.35 -37.98 -12.56
C TYR A 236 -0.74 -37.23 -11.81
N LEU A 237 -0.57 -35.94 -11.69
CA LEU A 237 -1.44 -35.05 -10.93
C LEU A 237 -2.06 -34.04 -11.88
N LEU A 238 -3.36 -33.84 -11.78
CA LEU A 238 -4.13 -32.85 -12.53
C LEU A 238 -5.02 -32.06 -11.58
N SER A 239 -5.02 -30.73 -11.69
CA SER A 239 -6.02 -29.87 -11.05
C SER A 239 -6.65 -28.95 -12.09
N LEU A 240 -7.96 -28.93 -12.15
CA LEU A 240 -8.76 -28.02 -12.99
C LEU A 240 -9.63 -27.16 -12.10
N THR A 241 -9.68 -25.87 -12.36
CA THR A 241 -10.59 -24.93 -11.68
C THR A 241 -11.27 -24.05 -12.69
N LEU A 242 -12.55 -23.82 -12.51
CA LEU A 242 -13.33 -22.84 -13.26
C LEU A 242 -14.11 -21.99 -12.25
N ARG A 243 -13.93 -20.67 -12.32
CA ARG A 243 -14.65 -19.71 -11.49
C ARG A 243 -15.31 -18.66 -12.36
N ARG A 244 -16.57 -18.34 -12.06
CA ARG A 244 -17.32 -17.27 -12.71
C ARG A 244 -17.81 -16.30 -11.63
N ASP A 245 -17.34 -15.07 -11.69
CA ASP A 245 -17.62 -14.01 -10.71
C ASP A 245 -18.44 -12.90 -11.36
N GLY A 246 -19.44 -12.39 -10.63
CA GLY A 246 -20.25 -11.24 -11.02
C GLY A 246 -20.21 -10.16 -9.95
N SER A 247 -19.81 -8.93 -10.33
CA SER A 247 -19.67 -7.80 -9.44
C SER A 247 -20.66 -6.69 -9.77
N SER A 248 -21.25 -6.06 -8.73
CA SER A 248 -22.11 -4.90 -8.88
C SER A 248 -21.38 -3.62 -9.31
N ARG A 249 -20.04 -3.58 -9.17
CA ARG A 249 -19.20 -2.45 -9.58
C ARG A 249 -19.19 -2.25 -11.10
N PHE A 250 -19.44 -3.33 -11.86
CA PHE A 250 -19.43 -3.30 -13.32
C PHE A 250 -20.83 -3.17 -13.93
N GLY A 251 -20.89 -2.61 -15.15
CA GLY A 251 -22.11 -2.49 -15.93
C GLY A 251 -22.69 -3.87 -16.30
N LYS A 252 -23.96 -3.92 -16.70
CA LYS A 252 -24.66 -5.18 -16.91
C LYS A 252 -24.03 -6.07 -17.98
N ASN A 253 -23.37 -5.49 -18.98
CA ASN A 253 -22.75 -6.21 -20.10
C ASN A 253 -21.43 -6.91 -19.72
N HIS A 254 -20.72 -6.40 -18.69
CA HIS A 254 -19.42 -6.88 -18.27
C HIS A 254 -19.36 -7.27 -16.79
N ARG A 255 -20.53 -7.44 -16.18
CA ARG A 255 -20.65 -7.79 -14.76
C ARG A 255 -19.98 -9.11 -14.41
N TYR A 256 -20.11 -10.09 -15.29
CA TYR A 256 -19.59 -11.44 -15.11
C TYR A 256 -18.32 -11.67 -15.91
N ALA A 257 -17.31 -12.28 -15.25
CA ALA A 257 -16.11 -12.81 -15.90
C ALA A 257 -15.88 -14.25 -15.47
N THR A 258 -15.14 -15.00 -16.31
CA THR A 258 -14.84 -16.41 -16.06
C THR A 258 -13.34 -16.61 -16.04
N PHE A 259 -12.85 -17.29 -15.02
CA PHE A 259 -11.44 -17.47 -14.70
C PHE A 259 -11.10 -18.97 -14.63
N PRO A 260 -10.58 -19.56 -15.71
CA PRO A 260 -10.11 -20.94 -15.74
C PRO A 260 -8.71 -21.07 -15.17
N SER A 261 -8.38 -22.24 -14.60
CA SER A 261 -7.00 -22.63 -14.32
C SER A 261 -6.77 -24.12 -14.47
N VAL A 262 -5.56 -24.51 -14.84
CA VAL A 262 -5.10 -25.88 -14.96
C VAL A 262 -3.72 -26.01 -14.35
N SER A 263 -3.48 -27.10 -13.61
CA SER A 263 -2.17 -27.45 -13.07
C SER A 263 -1.90 -28.92 -13.32
N LEU A 264 -0.67 -29.21 -13.77
CA LEU A 264 -0.17 -30.55 -14.04
C LEU A 264 1.04 -30.82 -13.13
N GLY A 265 1.13 -32.04 -12.63
CA GLY A 265 2.28 -32.50 -11.86
C GLY A 265 2.67 -33.92 -12.28
N TRP A 266 3.97 -34.13 -12.39
CA TRP A 266 4.53 -35.44 -12.66
C TRP A 266 5.60 -35.77 -11.61
N ARG A 267 5.29 -36.77 -10.78
CA ARG A 267 6.26 -37.30 -9.80
C ARG A 267 7.12 -38.35 -10.46
N ILE A 268 8.27 -37.93 -11.00
CA ILE A 268 9.17 -38.73 -11.81
C ILE A 268 9.74 -39.91 -10.98
N THR A 269 9.99 -39.71 -9.71
CA THR A 269 10.48 -40.77 -8.79
C THR A 269 9.54 -41.95 -8.64
N GLN A 270 8.25 -41.78 -8.97
CA GLN A 270 7.30 -42.88 -8.97
C GLN A 270 7.38 -43.75 -10.23
N GLU A 271 8.21 -43.38 -11.21
CA GLU A 271 8.42 -44.16 -12.42
C GLU A 271 9.34 -45.35 -12.15
N SER A 272 9.12 -46.46 -12.88
CA SER A 272 9.89 -47.70 -12.69
C SER A 272 11.38 -47.52 -12.96
N PHE A 273 11.72 -46.68 -13.93
CA PHE A 273 13.13 -46.41 -14.30
C PHE A 273 13.89 -45.54 -13.29
N MET A 274 13.19 -44.92 -12.31
CA MET A 274 13.81 -44.09 -11.26
C MET A 274 14.06 -44.87 -9.96
N LYS A 275 13.51 -46.07 -9.79
CA LYS A 275 13.56 -46.82 -8.53
C LYS A 275 14.96 -47.24 -8.11
N GLU A 276 15.92 -47.33 -9.04
CA GLU A 276 17.31 -47.66 -8.75
C GLU A 276 18.10 -46.47 -8.16
N LEU A 277 17.58 -45.25 -8.27
CA LEU A 277 18.24 -44.04 -7.78
C LEU A 277 17.88 -43.81 -6.30
N THR A 278 18.47 -44.58 -5.42
CA THR A 278 18.16 -44.58 -3.97
C THR A 278 18.55 -43.30 -3.24
N TRP A 279 19.32 -42.41 -3.86
CA TRP A 279 19.70 -41.12 -3.33
C TRP A 279 18.67 -40.00 -3.64
N LEU A 280 17.74 -40.25 -4.58
CA LEU A 280 16.68 -39.33 -5.00
C LEU A 280 15.37 -39.78 -4.39
N ASP A 281 14.91 -39.10 -3.34
CA ASP A 281 13.69 -39.46 -2.61
C ASP A 281 12.43 -38.97 -3.31
N ASP A 282 12.44 -37.74 -3.84
CA ASP A 282 11.36 -37.20 -4.63
C ASP A 282 11.88 -36.26 -5.71
N LEU A 283 11.25 -36.32 -6.89
CA LEU A 283 11.45 -35.40 -7.99
C LEU A 283 10.10 -35.20 -8.68
N LYS A 284 9.61 -33.98 -8.64
CA LYS A 284 8.33 -33.63 -9.23
C LYS A 284 8.50 -32.43 -10.16
N LEU A 285 8.04 -32.59 -11.38
CA LEU A 285 7.84 -31.48 -12.32
C LEU A 285 6.41 -30.96 -12.16
N ARG A 286 6.25 -29.66 -12.22
CA ARG A 286 4.93 -29.01 -12.19
C ARG A 286 4.85 -27.88 -13.20
N ALA A 287 3.66 -27.75 -13.80
CA ALA A 287 3.33 -26.63 -14.67
C ALA A 287 1.89 -26.20 -14.38
N SER A 288 1.66 -24.92 -14.36
CA SER A 288 0.31 -24.37 -14.19
C SER A 288 0.09 -23.15 -15.06
N TRP A 289 -1.15 -22.98 -15.47
CA TRP A 289 -1.66 -21.81 -16.15
C TRP A 289 -3.02 -21.46 -15.58
N GLY A 290 -3.28 -20.16 -15.40
CA GLY A 290 -4.58 -19.75 -14.92
C GLY A 290 -4.81 -18.25 -15.04
N GLN A 291 -6.09 -17.89 -14.90
CA GLN A 291 -6.54 -16.51 -14.89
C GLN A 291 -7.18 -16.14 -13.57
N THR A 292 -6.97 -14.89 -13.14
CA THR A 292 -7.63 -14.26 -11.99
C THR A 292 -8.15 -12.90 -12.38
N GLY A 293 -9.26 -12.49 -11.77
CA GLY A 293 -9.86 -11.16 -11.96
C GLY A 293 -9.59 -10.22 -10.80
N ASN A 294 -9.50 -8.94 -11.10
CA ASN A 294 -9.50 -7.87 -10.12
C ASN A 294 -10.68 -6.94 -10.40
N GLN A 295 -11.37 -6.51 -9.34
CA GLN A 295 -12.52 -5.60 -9.38
C GLN A 295 -12.33 -4.33 -8.55
N GLU A 296 -11.13 -4.09 -8.03
CA GLU A 296 -10.88 -3.01 -7.07
C GLU A 296 -10.93 -1.64 -7.77
N ILE A 297 -12.14 -1.08 -7.81
CA ILE A 297 -12.50 0.26 -8.30
C ILE A 297 -13.57 0.86 -7.37
N SER A 298 -13.89 2.12 -7.58
CA SER A 298 -15.04 2.75 -6.92
C SER A 298 -16.32 1.91 -7.09
N ASN A 299 -17.07 1.73 -6.02
CA ASN A 299 -18.38 1.05 -6.06
C ASN A 299 -19.36 1.73 -7.04
N LEU A 300 -19.10 2.99 -7.35
CA LEU A 300 -19.92 3.84 -8.20
C LEU A 300 -19.31 4.09 -9.59
N ALA A 301 -18.23 3.39 -9.98
CA ALA A 301 -17.47 3.63 -11.22
C ALA A 301 -18.32 3.65 -12.50
N ARG A 302 -19.41 2.89 -12.54
CA ARG A 302 -20.34 2.84 -13.67
C ARG A 302 -21.32 4.01 -13.75
N TYR A 303 -21.47 4.78 -12.67
CA TYR A 303 -22.47 5.85 -12.58
C TYR A 303 -21.85 7.22 -12.84
N THR A 304 -22.62 8.09 -13.52
CA THR A 304 -22.30 9.50 -13.57
C THR A 304 -22.77 10.17 -12.28
N ILE A 305 -21.86 10.87 -11.60
CA ILE A 305 -22.11 11.50 -10.31
C ILE A 305 -22.05 13.00 -10.46
N TYR A 306 -23.09 13.66 -9.98
CA TYR A 306 -23.16 15.10 -9.85
C TYR A 306 -23.14 15.49 -8.37
N ALA A 307 -22.39 16.51 -8.03
CA ALA A 307 -22.38 17.09 -6.69
C ALA A 307 -22.74 18.58 -6.76
N PRO A 308 -23.45 19.12 -5.76
CA PRO A 308 -23.65 20.55 -5.65
C PRO A 308 -22.28 21.22 -5.43
N ASN A 309 -22.13 22.41 -5.98
CA ASN A 309 -20.91 23.19 -5.83
C ASN A 309 -21.25 24.61 -5.43
N TYR A 310 -21.18 24.88 -4.13
CA TYR A 310 -21.47 26.20 -3.56
C TYR A 310 -20.27 27.16 -3.61
N GLY A 311 -19.12 26.70 -4.13
CA GLY A 311 -17.87 27.43 -4.01
C GLY A 311 -17.23 27.28 -2.63
N THR A 312 -15.97 27.61 -2.55
CA THR A 312 -15.20 27.62 -1.30
C THR A 312 -14.28 28.84 -1.27
N THR A 313 -14.05 29.38 -0.08
CA THR A 313 -12.94 30.30 0.14
C THR A 313 -11.78 29.47 0.66
N ASP A 314 -10.63 29.50 -0.02
CA ASP A 314 -9.45 28.81 0.46
C ASP A 314 -8.79 29.56 1.64
N SER A 315 -7.86 28.91 2.32
CA SER A 315 -7.14 29.47 3.47
C SER A 315 -6.30 30.71 3.13
N PHE A 316 -6.11 31.02 1.85
CA PHE A 316 -5.32 32.13 1.34
C PHE A 316 -6.21 33.26 0.76
N GLY A 317 -7.53 33.19 0.95
CA GLY A 317 -8.47 34.19 0.46
C GLY A 317 -8.83 34.05 -1.03
N GLY A 318 -8.38 32.97 -1.69
CA GLY A 318 -8.81 32.63 -3.04
C GLY A 318 -10.26 32.16 -3.05
N GLN A 319 -11.11 32.84 -3.82
CA GLN A 319 -12.51 32.42 -4.00
C GLN A 319 -12.61 31.44 -5.16
N SER A 320 -13.01 30.19 -4.87
CA SER A 320 -13.48 29.27 -5.88
C SER A 320 -14.99 29.51 -6.06
N TYR A 321 -15.36 30.09 -7.17
CA TYR A 321 -16.77 30.32 -7.49
C TYR A 321 -17.46 28.96 -7.73
N GLY A 322 -18.58 28.78 -7.01
CA GLY A 322 -19.44 27.62 -7.23
C GLY A 322 -20.23 27.73 -8.53
N THR A 323 -20.98 26.68 -8.84
CA THR A 323 -21.95 26.67 -9.94
C THR A 323 -23.33 27.25 -9.52
N ALA A 324 -23.38 27.99 -8.42
CA ALA A 324 -24.58 28.61 -7.96
C ALA A 324 -24.96 29.80 -8.87
N TYR A 325 -26.21 29.89 -9.22
CA TYR A 325 -26.78 31.06 -9.93
C TYR A 325 -27.11 32.13 -8.90
N ASP A 326 -26.13 32.86 -8.43
CA ASP A 326 -26.38 34.05 -7.60
C ASP A 326 -26.54 35.26 -8.50
N ILE A 327 -27.80 35.56 -8.85
CA ILE A 327 -28.18 36.74 -9.65
C ILE A 327 -28.00 38.02 -8.84
N THR A 328 -27.92 37.95 -7.51
CA THR A 328 -27.84 39.12 -6.63
C THR A 328 -26.43 39.51 -6.25
N GLY A 329 -25.40 38.65 -6.56
CA GLY A 329 -24.00 38.90 -6.24
C GLY A 329 -23.70 38.90 -4.74
N SER A 330 -24.62 38.50 -3.90
CA SER A 330 -24.39 38.29 -2.47
C SER A 330 -23.83 36.91 -2.25
N ASN A 331 -22.55 36.81 -1.92
CA ASN A 331 -21.84 35.55 -1.62
C ASN A 331 -22.72 34.58 -0.82
N GLY A 332 -23.36 33.72 -1.54
CA GLY A 332 -24.11 32.56 -1.23
C GLY A 332 -24.41 32.21 0.21
N GLY A 333 -25.23 32.92 0.85
CA GLY A 333 -25.83 32.50 2.11
C GLY A 333 -26.95 31.47 1.94
N GLY A 334 -26.75 30.46 1.06
CA GLY A 334 -27.56 29.23 1.07
C GLY A 334 -29.03 29.33 0.65
N THR A 335 -29.50 30.42 0.04
CA THR A 335 -30.90 30.61 -0.34
C THR A 335 -31.23 30.32 -1.80
N LEU A 336 -30.21 30.16 -2.67
CA LEU A 336 -30.42 29.82 -4.07
C LEU A 336 -30.05 28.36 -4.34
N PRO A 337 -30.77 27.65 -5.23
CA PRO A 337 -30.39 26.31 -5.62
C PRO A 337 -29.00 26.35 -6.26
N SER A 338 -28.08 25.54 -5.73
CA SER A 338 -26.78 25.42 -6.32
C SER A 338 -26.87 24.75 -7.69
N GLY A 339 -26.00 25.15 -8.59
CA GLY A 339 -25.71 24.34 -9.77
C GLY A 339 -25.02 23.06 -9.37
N PHE A 340 -25.03 22.08 -10.27
CA PHE A 340 -24.37 20.81 -10.07
C PHE A 340 -23.13 20.73 -10.96
N LYS A 341 -22.02 20.29 -10.36
CA LYS A 341 -20.80 19.93 -11.08
C LYS A 341 -20.77 18.42 -11.24
N ARG A 342 -20.47 17.97 -12.44
CA ARG A 342 -20.21 16.56 -12.67
C ARG A 342 -18.84 16.17 -12.09
N ASN A 343 -18.84 15.31 -11.06
CA ASN A 343 -17.62 14.87 -10.40
C ASN A 343 -17.07 13.58 -10.98
N GLN A 344 -17.93 12.75 -11.59
CA GLN A 344 -17.54 11.49 -12.21
C GLN A 344 -18.36 11.26 -13.47
N ILE A 345 -17.70 10.77 -14.50
CA ILE A 345 -18.33 10.27 -15.72
C ILE A 345 -18.47 8.77 -15.59
N GLY A 346 -19.69 8.27 -15.62
CA GLY A 346 -19.98 6.84 -15.56
C GLY A 346 -19.46 6.08 -16.79
N ASN A 347 -19.14 4.80 -16.58
CA ASN A 347 -18.72 3.91 -17.65
C ASN A 347 -19.41 2.54 -17.54
N ASP A 348 -20.45 2.32 -18.34
CA ASP A 348 -21.18 1.04 -18.37
C ASP A 348 -20.39 -0.10 -19.03
N ASN A 349 -19.31 0.21 -19.74
CA ASN A 349 -18.47 -0.76 -20.43
C ASN A 349 -17.24 -1.19 -19.61
N ILE A 350 -17.13 -0.69 -18.39
CA ILE A 350 -16.04 -1.09 -17.49
C ILE A 350 -16.15 -2.59 -17.15
N LYS A 351 -15.03 -3.30 -17.22
CA LYS A 351 -14.93 -4.75 -17.05
C LYS A 351 -13.82 -5.14 -16.09
N TRP A 352 -13.77 -6.41 -15.74
CA TRP A 352 -12.74 -7.00 -14.91
C TRP A 352 -11.35 -6.80 -15.50
N GLU A 353 -10.41 -6.34 -14.68
CA GLU A 353 -8.98 -6.48 -14.94
C GLU A 353 -8.62 -7.95 -14.85
N THR A 354 -7.82 -8.46 -15.81
CA THR A 354 -7.49 -9.88 -15.89
C THR A 354 -5.99 -10.09 -15.79
N THR A 355 -5.60 -10.97 -14.88
CA THR A 355 -4.23 -11.46 -14.76
C THR A 355 -4.15 -12.89 -15.24
N THR A 356 -3.30 -13.15 -16.22
CA THR A 356 -2.93 -14.49 -16.70
C THR A 356 -1.56 -14.84 -16.17
N GLN A 357 -1.44 -16.00 -15.51
CA GLN A 357 -0.19 -16.47 -14.92
C GLN A 357 0.16 -17.86 -15.44
N THR A 358 1.44 -18.08 -15.72
CA THR A 358 2.03 -19.37 -16.06
C THR A 358 3.20 -19.62 -15.12
N ASN A 359 3.24 -20.82 -14.53
CA ASN A 359 4.30 -21.26 -13.66
C ASN A 359 4.85 -22.60 -14.14
N VAL A 360 6.17 -22.75 -14.09
CA VAL A 360 6.86 -24.04 -14.31
C VAL A 360 7.87 -24.22 -13.19
N GLY A 361 7.87 -25.41 -12.58
CA GLY A 361 8.72 -25.64 -11.42
C GLY A 361 9.12 -27.10 -11.26
N ILE A 362 10.16 -27.25 -10.44
CA ILE A 362 10.73 -28.54 -10.04
C ILE A 362 10.78 -28.56 -8.51
N ASP A 363 10.23 -29.60 -7.89
CA ASP A 363 10.38 -29.89 -6.47
C ASP A 363 11.26 -31.14 -6.34
N PHE A 364 12.24 -31.12 -5.44
CA PHE A 364 13.14 -32.24 -5.25
C PHE A 364 13.47 -32.51 -3.77
N SER A 365 13.78 -33.76 -3.48
CA SER A 365 14.25 -34.21 -2.18
C SER A 365 15.26 -35.34 -2.34
N LEU A 366 16.40 -35.24 -1.68
CA LEU A 366 17.57 -36.10 -1.85
C LEU A 366 18.08 -36.60 -0.50
N PHE A 367 18.78 -37.75 -0.51
CA PHE A 367 19.54 -38.28 0.63
C PHE A 367 18.69 -38.47 1.89
N LYS A 368 17.58 -39.19 1.76
CA LYS A 368 16.60 -39.41 2.84
C LYS A 368 16.02 -38.09 3.37
N GLN A 369 15.69 -37.20 2.43
CA GLN A 369 15.15 -35.87 2.69
C GLN A 369 16.10 -34.93 3.45
N SER A 370 17.38 -35.20 3.47
CA SER A 370 18.37 -34.30 4.07
C SER A 370 18.56 -33.04 3.24
N LEU A 371 18.55 -33.16 1.91
CA LEU A 371 18.60 -32.02 1.00
C LEU A 371 17.27 -31.94 0.23
N TYR A 372 16.60 -30.81 0.31
CA TYR A 372 15.30 -30.59 -0.35
C TYR A 372 15.19 -29.18 -0.88
N GLY A 373 14.38 -28.99 -1.91
CA GLY A 373 14.21 -27.67 -2.46
C GLY A 373 13.22 -27.60 -3.60
N SER A 374 13.06 -26.40 -4.11
CA SER A 374 12.24 -26.12 -5.29
C SER A 374 12.86 -25.00 -6.13
N LEU A 375 12.65 -25.07 -7.42
CA LEU A 375 12.95 -24.01 -8.37
C LEU A 375 11.70 -23.77 -9.19
N GLU A 376 11.27 -22.53 -9.28
CA GLU A 376 10.10 -22.11 -10.06
C GLU A 376 10.45 -20.91 -10.91
N TYR A 377 9.95 -20.91 -12.14
CA TYR A 377 9.83 -19.73 -12.99
C TYR A 377 8.36 -19.36 -13.12
N TYR A 378 8.05 -18.08 -12.94
CA TYR A 378 6.72 -17.55 -13.17
C TYR A 378 6.72 -16.42 -14.19
N TYR A 379 5.63 -16.37 -14.97
CA TYR A 379 5.30 -15.27 -15.86
C TYR A 379 3.84 -14.86 -15.64
N LYS A 380 3.63 -13.60 -15.31
CA LYS A 380 2.34 -13.02 -15.00
C LYS A 380 2.09 -11.81 -15.88
N LYS A 381 1.00 -11.80 -16.64
CA LYS A 381 0.57 -10.66 -17.46
C LYS A 381 -0.80 -10.17 -16.99
N THR A 382 -0.88 -8.90 -16.63
CA THR A 382 -2.12 -8.21 -16.27
C THR A 382 -2.52 -7.33 -17.45
N THR A 383 -3.77 -7.44 -17.87
CA THR A 383 -4.37 -6.67 -18.97
C THR A 383 -5.67 -6.01 -18.51
N ASP A 384 -6.14 -5.05 -19.28
CA ASP A 384 -7.37 -4.31 -18.95
C ASP A 384 -7.28 -3.66 -17.56
N ILE A 385 -6.12 -3.11 -17.20
CA ILE A 385 -5.88 -2.51 -15.88
C ILE A 385 -6.92 -1.42 -15.60
N LEU A 386 -7.51 -1.49 -14.41
CA LEU A 386 -8.52 -0.54 -13.95
C LEU A 386 -7.84 0.76 -13.52
N THR A 387 -8.07 1.82 -14.29
CA THR A 387 -7.42 3.12 -14.11
C THR A 387 -8.47 4.24 -14.08
N GLU A 388 -8.29 5.20 -13.20
CA GLU A 388 -9.06 6.43 -13.19
C GLU A 388 -8.38 7.48 -14.08
N MET A 389 -9.10 7.95 -15.09
CA MET A 389 -8.62 8.94 -16.04
C MET A 389 -9.34 10.28 -15.82
N ALA A 390 -8.58 11.36 -15.76
CA ALA A 390 -9.14 12.70 -15.68
C ALA A 390 -9.93 13.05 -16.95
N GLY A 391 -11.03 13.77 -16.80
CA GLY A 391 -11.80 14.29 -17.93
C GLY A 391 -11.01 15.31 -18.75
N VAL A 392 -11.26 15.34 -20.04
CA VAL A 392 -10.59 16.28 -20.96
C VAL A 392 -11.25 17.66 -20.86
N GLY A 393 -10.58 18.61 -20.23
CA GLY A 393 -11.11 19.94 -19.91
C GLY A 393 -11.59 20.71 -21.15
N VAL A 394 -10.89 20.61 -22.28
CA VAL A 394 -11.26 21.30 -23.53
C VAL A 394 -12.56 20.78 -24.16
N LEU A 395 -13.00 19.58 -23.80
CA LEU A 395 -14.28 19.03 -24.25
C LEU A 395 -15.45 19.41 -23.32
N GLY A 396 -15.21 20.21 -22.28
CA GLY A 396 -16.21 20.53 -21.28
C GLY A 396 -16.61 19.32 -20.40
N GLU A 397 -15.83 18.23 -20.46
CA GLU A 397 -16.05 17.05 -19.63
C GLU A 397 -15.52 17.32 -18.22
N GLY A 398 -16.43 17.47 -17.24
CA GLY A 398 -16.05 17.53 -15.83
C GLY A 398 -15.98 16.15 -15.21
N GLY A 399 -15.09 15.97 -14.23
CA GLY A 399 -14.96 14.75 -13.46
C GLY A 399 -14.03 13.69 -14.10
N ASN A 400 -13.73 12.67 -13.32
CA ASN A 400 -12.90 11.54 -13.73
C ASN A 400 -13.76 10.39 -14.27
N ARG A 401 -13.14 9.49 -15.02
CA ARG A 401 -13.78 8.29 -15.55
C ARG A 401 -12.91 7.06 -15.27
N TRP A 402 -13.53 6.00 -14.80
CA TRP A 402 -12.88 4.70 -14.72
C TRP A 402 -12.88 4.00 -16.09
N ILE A 403 -11.72 3.52 -16.48
CA ILE A 403 -11.51 2.82 -17.76
C ILE A 403 -10.68 1.56 -17.54
N ASN A 404 -10.78 0.62 -18.49
CA ASN A 404 -9.83 -0.47 -18.62
C ASN A 404 -8.78 -0.04 -19.63
N SER A 405 -7.58 0.26 -19.17
CA SER A 405 -6.48 0.65 -20.03
C SER A 405 -5.16 0.36 -19.38
N GLY A 406 -4.25 -0.14 -20.17
CA GLY A 406 -2.91 -0.50 -19.75
C GLY A 406 -2.73 -2.01 -19.56
N ALA A 407 -1.48 -2.40 -19.66
CA ALA A 407 -1.03 -3.76 -19.41
C ALA A 407 0.36 -3.74 -18.78
N MET A 408 0.63 -4.73 -17.93
CA MET A 408 1.95 -4.94 -17.36
C MET A 408 2.28 -6.43 -17.25
N LYS A 409 3.57 -6.74 -17.23
CA LYS A 409 4.05 -8.08 -16.94
C LYS A 409 4.93 -8.09 -15.71
N ASN A 410 4.92 -9.23 -15.04
CA ASN A 410 5.82 -9.56 -13.94
C ASN A 410 6.37 -10.96 -14.18
N GLN A 411 7.68 -11.14 -14.01
CA GLN A 411 8.31 -12.44 -14.21
C GLN A 411 9.50 -12.59 -13.26
N GLY A 412 9.83 -13.82 -12.91
CA GLY A 412 10.93 -14.07 -12.02
C GLY A 412 11.17 -15.53 -11.75
N PHE A 413 12.21 -15.77 -10.96
CA PHE A 413 12.57 -17.08 -10.44
C PHE A 413 12.43 -17.08 -8.94
N GLU A 414 11.94 -18.20 -8.40
CA GLU A 414 11.92 -18.49 -6.98
C GLU A 414 12.70 -19.77 -6.74
N PHE A 415 13.68 -19.71 -5.85
CA PHE A 415 14.50 -20.84 -5.47
C PHE A 415 14.44 -21.00 -3.95
N ASN A 416 14.20 -22.22 -3.50
CA ASN A 416 14.29 -22.62 -2.11
C ASN A 416 15.19 -23.82 -1.99
N LEU A 417 16.09 -23.82 -1.00
CA LEU A 417 16.97 -24.94 -0.69
C LEU A 417 17.06 -25.13 0.81
N GLY A 418 16.74 -26.33 1.27
CA GLY A 418 16.84 -26.73 2.65
C GLY A 418 17.82 -27.90 2.83
N TYR A 419 18.62 -27.83 3.89
CA TYR A 419 19.48 -28.92 4.30
C TYR A 419 19.32 -29.20 5.78
N ARG A 420 18.87 -30.41 6.12
CA ARG A 420 18.66 -30.84 7.49
C ARG A 420 19.40 -32.16 7.75
N ASN A 421 20.03 -32.26 8.92
CA ASN A 421 20.69 -33.49 9.33
C ASN A 421 20.91 -33.49 10.86
N LYS A 422 21.42 -34.60 11.36
CA LYS A 422 21.82 -34.76 12.74
C LYS A 422 23.25 -35.30 12.78
N THR A 423 24.14 -34.63 13.53
CA THR A 423 25.53 -35.08 13.70
C THR A 423 25.62 -36.28 14.62
N ALA A 424 26.73 -36.99 14.56
CA ALA A 424 27.00 -38.15 15.44
C ALA A 424 27.03 -37.78 16.93
N PHE A 425 27.36 -36.52 17.27
CA PHE A 425 27.37 -36.06 18.68
C PHE A 425 26.02 -35.49 19.14
N GLY A 426 24.98 -35.55 18.26
CA GLY A 426 23.60 -35.24 18.62
C GLY A 426 23.11 -33.83 18.30
N LEU A 427 23.89 -32.98 17.59
CA LEU A 427 23.42 -31.69 17.09
C LEU A 427 22.50 -31.92 15.88
N THR A 428 21.23 -31.54 16.00
CA THR A 428 20.27 -31.42 14.89
C THR A 428 20.37 -30.02 14.29
N TYR A 429 20.37 -29.91 12.99
CA TYR A 429 20.35 -28.64 12.27
C TYR A 429 19.43 -28.69 11.06
N ASP A 430 18.74 -27.59 10.82
CA ASP A 430 17.94 -27.34 9.62
C ASP A 430 18.27 -25.92 9.11
N LEU A 431 18.84 -25.86 7.91
CA LEU A 431 19.22 -24.64 7.22
C LEU A 431 18.31 -24.51 6.00
N ASN A 432 17.50 -23.49 5.95
CA ASN A 432 16.61 -23.26 4.81
C ASN A 432 16.81 -21.85 4.26
N GLY A 433 17.30 -21.77 3.02
CA GLY A 433 17.52 -20.54 2.28
C GLY A 433 16.55 -20.41 1.12
N ASN A 434 16.10 -19.19 0.87
CA ASN A 434 15.32 -18.86 -0.32
C ASN A 434 15.87 -17.61 -1.01
N ILE A 435 15.68 -17.55 -2.32
CA ILE A 435 16.01 -16.40 -3.15
C ILE A 435 14.88 -16.20 -4.17
N SER A 436 14.47 -14.96 -4.37
CA SER A 436 13.42 -14.61 -5.32
C SER A 436 13.87 -13.41 -6.15
N THR A 437 13.74 -13.54 -7.47
CA THR A 437 13.91 -12.43 -8.41
C THR A 437 12.55 -11.93 -8.88
N TYR A 438 12.48 -10.65 -9.22
CA TYR A 438 11.26 -10.02 -9.67
C TYR A 438 11.59 -8.96 -10.71
N ARG A 439 10.93 -9.02 -11.87
CA ARG A 439 11.02 -7.98 -12.90
C ARG A 439 9.63 -7.57 -13.33
N ASN A 440 9.35 -6.30 -13.19
CA ASN A 440 8.12 -5.65 -13.63
C ASN A 440 8.38 -4.85 -14.89
N GLU A 441 7.43 -4.82 -15.82
CA GLU A 441 7.50 -3.99 -17.02
C GLU A 441 6.09 -3.57 -17.44
N ILE A 442 5.92 -2.28 -17.70
CA ILE A 442 4.71 -1.70 -18.29
C ILE A 442 4.71 -2.03 -19.78
N LEU A 443 3.66 -2.69 -20.26
CA LEU A 443 3.49 -3.06 -21.66
C LEU A 443 2.64 -2.06 -22.43
N GLU A 444 1.67 -1.44 -21.75
CA GLU A 444 0.70 -0.53 -22.34
C GLU A 444 0.24 0.50 -21.30
N LEU A 445 0.05 1.73 -21.72
CA LEU A 445 -0.55 2.82 -20.94
C LEU A 445 -1.70 3.45 -21.72
N PRO A 446 -2.65 4.13 -21.02
CA PRO A 446 -3.66 4.95 -21.68
C PRO A 446 -3.03 5.93 -22.66
N GLU A 447 -3.65 6.13 -23.83
CA GLU A 447 -3.13 7.01 -24.89
C GLU A 447 -2.87 8.44 -24.38
N THR A 448 -3.74 8.94 -23.52
CA THR A 448 -3.59 10.26 -22.88
C THR A 448 -2.37 10.39 -21.98
N VAL A 449 -1.91 9.28 -21.40
CA VAL A 449 -0.69 9.22 -20.59
C VAL A 449 0.52 8.99 -21.49
N ALA A 450 0.42 8.11 -22.47
CA ALA A 450 1.50 7.78 -23.40
C ALA A 450 1.88 8.97 -24.32
N ALA A 451 0.92 9.87 -24.61
CA ALA A 451 1.13 11.02 -25.48
C ALA A 451 1.99 12.14 -24.87
N ASN A 452 2.30 12.10 -23.60
CA ASN A 452 3.04 13.15 -22.88
C ASN A 452 4.57 13.12 -23.12
N GLY A 453 5.05 12.60 -24.27
CA GLY A 453 6.44 12.63 -24.70
C GLY A 453 7.30 11.49 -24.14
N LYS A 454 8.59 11.51 -24.47
CA LYS A 454 9.58 10.46 -24.16
C LYS A 454 9.61 10.08 -22.69
N PHE A 455 9.38 11.03 -21.80
CA PHE A 455 9.41 10.85 -20.37
C PHE A 455 8.16 11.39 -19.65
N GLY A 456 7.15 11.87 -20.38
CA GLY A 456 5.84 12.27 -19.89
C GLY A 456 5.83 13.31 -18.76
N GLY A 457 6.66 14.34 -18.82
CA GLY A 457 6.69 15.43 -17.82
C GLY A 457 7.69 15.22 -16.67
N ASN A 458 7.69 16.11 -15.71
CA ASN A 458 8.65 16.10 -14.61
C ASN A 458 8.57 14.82 -13.75
N GLY A 459 9.64 14.03 -13.74
CA GLY A 459 9.81 12.87 -12.85
C GLY A 459 8.86 11.73 -13.14
N VAL A 460 8.62 11.43 -14.40
CA VAL A 460 7.68 10.41 -14.80
C VAL A 460 8.03 9.06 -14.28
N LYS A 461 7.01 8.41 -13.78
CA LYS A 461 7.07 7.21 -12.99
C LYS A 461 6.49 5.99 -13.70
N SER A 462 5.96 6.16 -14.91
CA SER A 462 5.28 5.08 -15.62
C SER A 462 5.42 5.28 -17.11
N VAL A 463 6.33 4.54 -17.74
CA VAL A 463 6.60 4.58 -19.19
C VAL A 463 6.65 3.16 -19.71
N VAL A 464 6.11 2.95 -20.92
CA VAL A 464 6.12 1.64 -21.60
C VAL A 464 7.55 1.14 -21.76
N GLY A 465 7.77 -0.15 -21.44
CA GLY A 465 9.07 -0.79 -21.46
C GLY A 465 9.90 -0.66 -20.17
N HIS A 466 9.40 0.08 -19.18
CA HIS A 466 10.07 0.30 -17.90
C HIS A 466 9.25 -0.22 -16.71
N THR A 467 9.93 -0.35 -15.58
CA THR A 467 9.32 -0.75 -14.31
C THR A 467 8.34 0.32 -13.81
N TYR A 468 7.23 -0.11 -13.26
CA TYR A 468 6.28 0.78 -12.61
C TYR A 468 6.93 1.56 -11.45
N ASN A 469 6.69 2.87 -11.39
CA ASN A 469 7.31 3.80 -10.45
C ASN A 469 8.84 4.00 -10.59
N SER A 470 9.46 3.53 -11.65
CA SER A 470 10.80 3.99 -12.01
C SER A 470 10.79 5.49 -12.35
N GLN A 471 11.91 6.17 -12.17
CA GLN A 471 11.99 7.61 -12.40
C GLN A 471 13.13 7.97 -13.34
N VAL A 472 12.88 8.95 -14.17
CA VAL A 472 13.90 9.66 -14.94
C VAL A 472 14.32 10.92 -14.19
N GLY A 473 15.56 11.35 -14.41
CA GLY A 473 16.09 12.55 -13.81
C GLY A 473 17.52 12.81 -14.28
N TYR A 474 18.13 13.83 -13.69
CA TYR A 474 19.47 14.24 -14.05
C TYR A 474 20.54 13.43 -13.31
N ILE A 475 21.66 13.19 -13.97
CA ILE A 475 22.83 12.58 -13.33
C ILE A 475 23.64 13.69 -12.68
N ALA A 476 23.64 13.71 -11.34
CA ALA A 476 24.55 14.55 -10.56
C ALA A 476 25.92 13.87 -10.51
N ASP A 477 26.92 14.44 -11.17
CA ASP A 477 28.27 13.86 -11.24
C ASP A 477 29.30 14.60 -10.40
N GLY A 478 28.84 15.36 -9.41
CA GLY A 478 29.67 16.06 -8.46
C GLY A 478 29.21 17.47 -8.15
N ILE A 479 30.15 18.26 -7.63
CA ILE A 479 29.97 19.68 -7.28
C ILE A 479 31.06 20.46 -7.98
N PHE A 480 30.71 21.60 -8.57
CA PHE A 480 31.71 22.53 -9.14
C PHE A 480 32.69 22.97 -8.06
N LYS A 481 33.99 22.70 -8.28
CA LYS A 481 35.05 23.01 -7.30
C LYS A 481 35.77 24.32 -7.58
N SER A 482 35.75 24.78 -8.84
CA SER A 482 36.40 25.99 -9.28
C SER A 482 35.59 26.74 -10.33
N GLN A 483 35.90 28.01 -10.57
CA GLN A 483 35.29 28.78 -11.64
C GLN A 483 35.66 28.22 -13.02
N GLU A 484 36.85 27.68 -13.18
CA GLU A 484 37.27 27.01 -14.41
C GLU A 484 36.39 25.82 -14.77
N GLU A 485 35.98 25.01 -13.75
CA GLU A 485 35.01 23.91 -13.99
C GLU A 485 33.65 24.44 -14.44
N VAL A 486 33.18 25.58 -13.89
CA VAL A 486 31.92 26.21 -14.29
C VAL A 486 32.01 26.72 -15.74
N ASP A 487 33.11 27.41 -16.07
CA ASP A 487 33.29 28.05 -17.38
C ASP A 487 33.48 27.04 -18.51
N ASN A 488 34.04 25.87 -18.23
CA ASN A 488 34.25 24.77 -19.18
C ASN A 488 33.11 23.76 -19.25
N HIS A 489 32.08 23.90 -18.42
CA HIS A 489 30.93 23.00 -18.39
C HIS A 489 29.86 23.42 -19.42
N ALA A 490 28.98 22.48 -19.81
CA ALA A 490 27.77 22.79 -20.54
C ALA A 490 26.96 23.88 -19.81
N THR A 491 26.27 24.72 -20.56
CA THR A 491 25.45 25.79 -19.99
C THR A 491 24.39 25.21 -19.04
N GLN A 492 24.56 25.45 -17.75
CA GLN A 492 23.63 24.96 -16.71
C GLN A 492 23.05 26.17 -15.98
N GLU A 493 21.74 26.27 -15.90
CA GLU A 493 21.07 27.35 -15.19
C GLU A 493 21.52 27.41 -13.72
N GLY A 494 21.98 28.56 -13.26
CA GLY A 494 22.46 28.80 -11.90
C GLY A 494 23.77 28.08 -11.54
N ALA A 495 24.56 27.64 -12.55
CA ALA A 495 25.87 27.05 -12.30
C ALA A 495 26.77 28.03 -11.54
N ALA A 496 27.39 27.58 -10.48
CA ALA A 496 28.36 28.32 -9.68
C ALA A 496 29.23 27.35 -8.87
N VAL A 497 30.35 27.81 -8.42
CA VAL A 497 31.25 27.07 -7.52
C VAL A 497 30.48 26.64 -6.25
N GLY A 498 30.59 25.38 -5.90
CA GLY A 498 29.85 24.77 -4.78
C GLY A 498 28.44 24.28 -5.11
N ARG A 499 27.96 24.43 -6.35
CA ARG A 499 26.65 23.91 -6.79
C ARG A 499 26.77 22.54 -7.40
N ILE A 500 25.66 21.76 -7.40
CA ILE A 500 25.62 20.43 -8.05
C ILE A 500 25.87 20.61 -9.55
N ARG A 501 26.76 19.79 -10.09
CA ARG A 501 27.04 19.67 -11.51
C ARG A 501 26.23 18.52 -12.09
N TYR A 502 25.48 18.78 -13.18
CA TYR A 502 24.72 17.79 -13.90
C TYR A 502 25.39 17.42 -15.21
N ARG A 503 25.27 16.17 -15.63
CA ARG A 503 25.92 15.64 -16.83
C ARG A 503 25.16 16.05 -18.08
N ASP A 504 25.87 16.59 -19.07
CA ASP A 504 25.39 16.76 -20.45
C ASP A 504 25.49 15.41 -21.15
N ILE A 505 24.34 14.77 -21.40
CA ILE A 505 24.23 13.39 -21.89
C ILE A 505 24.22 13.37 -23.41
N ASP A 506 23.51 14.29 -24.06
CA ASP A 506 23.41 14.38 -25.51
C ASP A 506 24.54 15.23 -26.13
N HIS A 507 25.42 15.79 -25.31
CA HIS A 507 26.58 16.60 -25.68
C HIS A 507 26.22 17.84 -26.54
N ASN A 508 25.05 18.44 -26.30
CA ASN A 508 24.60 19.63 -26.98
C ASN A 508 25.13 20.94 -26.38
N GLY A 509 25.84 20.86 -25.27
CA GLY A 509 26.43 21.99 -24.55
C GLY A 509 25.47 22.76 -23.64
N VAL A 510 24.28 22.22 -23.38
CA VAL A 510 23.26 22.80 -22.51
C VAL A 510 22.63 21.72 -21.65
N ILE A 511 22.46 21.95 -20.34
CA ILE A 511 21.75 21.04 -19.46
C ILE A 511 20.25 21.31 -19.55
N ASP A 512 19.53 20.45 -20.27
CA ASP A 512 18.09 20.55 -20.49
C ASP A 512 17.35 19.19 -20.25
N GLU A 513 16.09 19.08 -20.65
CA GLU A 513 15.28 17.87 -20.46
C GLU A 513 15.83 16.64 -21.22
N LYS A 514 16.68 16.83 -22.23
CA LYS A 514 17.28 15.73 -23.00
C LYS A 514 18.40 15.02 -22.23
N ASP A 515 18.92 15.67 -21.16
CA ASP A 515 19.96 15.13 -20.29
C ASP A 515 19.39 14.26 -19.16
N GLN A 516 18.11 13.91 -19.24
CA GLN A 516 17.49 13.00 -18.28
C GLN A 516 17.67 11.55 -18.71
N GLU A 517 17.98 10.71 -17.75
CA GLU A 517 18.04 9.24 -17.88
C GLU A 517 17.25 8.54 -16.78
N TRP A 518 17.11 7.22 -16.92
CA TRP A 518 16.56 6.38 -15.85
C TRP A 518 17.54 6.32 -14.70
N ILE A 519 17.19 6.95 -13.59
CA ILE A 519 18.05 7.09 -12.41
C ILE A 519 17.58 6.30 -11.21
N TYR A 520 16.40 5.71 -11.28
CA TYR A 520 15.78 5.05 -10.15
C TYR A 520 14.91 3.88 -10.58
N ASP A 521 15.16 2.70 -9.99
CA ASP A 521 14.31 1.52 -10.08
C ASP A 521 13.98 1.02 -8.66
N PRO A 522 12.70 1.07 -8.23
CA PRO A 522 12.28 0.61 -6.92
C PRO A 522 12.26 -0.92 -6.80
N THR A 523 12.51 -1.66 -7.90
CA THR A 523 12.42 -3.11 -7.94
C THR A 523 13.74 -3.75 -7.55
N PRO A 524 13.78 -4.57 -6.48
CA PRO A 524 15.01 -5.27 -6.13
C PRO A 524 15.48 -6.22 -7.24
N ALA A 525 16.80 -6.35 -7.40
CA ALA A 525 17.37 -7.38 -8.24
C ALA A 525 17.02 -8.78 -7.71
N PHE A 526 17.08 -8.95 -6.38
CA PHE A 526 16.58 -10.14 -5.68
C PHE A 526 16.32 -9.86 -4.20
N SER A 527 15.42 -10.64 -3.62
CA SER A 527 15.22 -10.76 -2.19
C SER A 527 15.62 -12.16 -1.72
N TYR A 528 16.07 -12.29 -0.47
CA TYR A 528 16.51 -13.56 0.06
C TYR A 528 16.22 -13.69 1.55
N GLY A 529 16.08 -14.92 1.99
CA GLY A 529 15.91 -15.28 3.39
C GLY A 529 16.74 -16.49 3.76
N LEU A 530 17.12 -16.58 5.03
CA LEU A 530 17.80 -17.72 5.60
C LEU A 530 17.24 -18.02 6.98
N ASN A 531 16.66 -19.21 7.14
CA ASN A 531 16.28 -19.76 8.42
C ASN A 531 17.35 -20.75 8.87
N ILE A 532 17.78 -20.62 10.12
CA ILE A 532 18.74 -21.50 10.78
C ILE A 532 18.04 -22.02 12.04
N TYR A 533 17.89 -23.33 12.12
CA TYR A 533 17.46 -24.03 13.33
C TYR A 533 18.56 -24.99 13.77
N LEU A 534 18.95 -24.86 15.05
CA LEU A 534 19.93 -25.72 15.68
C LEU A 534 19.32 -26.26 16.99
N GLU A 535 19.46 -27.55 17.23
CA GLU A 535 19.04 -28.21 18.47
C GLU A 535 20.15 -29.08 18.99
N TYR A 536 20.53 -28.87 20.23
CA TYR A 536 21.52 -29.71 20.91
C TYR A 536 21.11 -29.98 22.36
N LYS A 537 20.86 -31.25 22.68
CA LYS A 537 20.30 -31.67 23.97
C LYS A 537 18.97 -30.94 24.26
N ASN A 538 18.93 -30.10 25.30
CA ASN A 538 17.75 -29.37 25.73
C ASN A 538 17.73 -27.92 25.21
N PHE A 539 18.70 -27.53 24.39
CA PHE A 539 18.77 -26.17 23.85
C PHE A 539 18.38 -26.16 22.37
N ASP A 540 17.57 -25.19 21.99
CA ASP A 540 17.32 -24.86 20.59
C ASP A 540 17.64 -23.41 20.28
N LEU A 541 18.12 -23.15 19.08
CA LEU A 541 18.40 -21.82 18.55
C LEU A 541 17.74 -21.69 17.20
N THR A 542 16.89 -20.68 17.07
CA THR A 542 16.27 -20.29 15.81
C THR A 542 16.74 -18.90 15.42
N MET A 543 17.20 -18.74 14.17
CA MET A 543 17.54 -17.45 13.60
C MET A 543 16.83 -17.28 12.25
N PHE A 544 16.30 -16.08 12.00
CA PHE A 544 15.76 -15.70 10.70
C PHE A 544 16.44 -14.44 10.18
N TRP A 545 17.08 -14.58 9.03
CA TRP A 545 17.72 -13.51 8.28
C TRP A 545 16.89 -13.16 7.06
N GLN A 546 16.78 -11.88 6.77
CA GLN A 546 16.10 -11.37 5.59
C GLN A 546 16.93 -10.27 4.94
N GLY A 547 17.07 -10.33 3.63
CA GLY A 547 17.76 -9.30 2.88
C GLY A 547 17.09 -8.97 1.55
N VAL A 548 17.43 -7.79 1.06
CA VAL A 548 17.06 -7.30 -0.27
C VAL A 548 18.32 -6.72 -0.89
N GLN A 549 18.54 -6.98 -2.17
CA GLN A 549 19.73 -6.54 -2.89
C GLN A 549 19.36 -5.85 -4.20
N GLY A 550 20.11 -4.80 -4.55
CA GLY A 550 19.95 -4.09 -5.81
C GLY A 550 18.62 -3.35 -5.90
N VAL A 551 18.25 -2.63 -4.85
CA VAL A 551 17.10 -1.73 -4.82
C VAL A 551 17.57 -0.31 -4.56
N ASP A 552 16.98 0.63 -5.27
CA ASP A 552 17.20 2.06 -5.05
C ASP A 552 16.11 2.64 -4.15
N ILE A 553 16.46 3.67 -3.38
CA ILE A 553 15.52 4.49 -2.62
C ILE A 553 15.78 5.97 -2.88
N ILE A 554 14.72 6.76 -2.97
CA ILE A 554 14.83 8.22 -3.04
C ILE A 554 14.76 8.79 -1.64
N SER A 555 15.78 9.54 -1.25
CA SER A 555 15.89 10.15 0.07
C SER A 555 15.24 11.54 0.11
N ASP A 556 13.94 11.59 0.46
CA ASP A 556 13.27 12.87 0.73
C ASP A 556 13.85 13.61 1.93
N VAL A 557 14.51 12.88 2.83
CA VAL A 557 15.22 13.49 3.96
C VAL A 557 16.36 14.38 3.46
N LYS A 558 17.12 13.96 2.44
CA LYS A 558 18.14 14.81 1.82
C LYS A 558 17.56 16.09 1.24
N LYS A 559 16.40 16.04 0.58
CA LYS A 559 15.75 17.26 0.06
C LYS A 559 15.49 18.27 1.16
N LYS A 560 15.02 17.82 2.32
CA LYS A 560 14.71 18.69 3.46
C LYS A 560 15.93 19.10 4.26
N SER A 561 16.89 18.21 4.44
CA SER A 561 18.05 18.42 5.31
C SER A 561 19.20 19.16 4.64
N ASP A 562 19.42 18.96 3.33
CA ASP A 562 20.61 19.47 2.64
C ASP A 562 20.41 20.84 1.98
N PHE A 563 19.17 21.26 1.74
CA PHE A 563 18.87 22.51 1.06
C PHE A 563 18.15 23.49 1.98
N TRP A 564 18.65 24.74 2.01
CA TRP A 564 18.01 25.80 2.78
C TRP A 564 16.63 26.17 2.22
N SER A 565 16.52 26.17 0.91
CA SER A 565 15.32 26.54 0.16
C SER A 565 14.28 25.43 0.01
N ALA A 566 14.54 24.24 0.56
CA ALA A 566 13.66 23.06 0.42
C ALA A 566 12.24 23.22 0.99
N SER A 567 12.01 24.28 1.73
CA SER A 567 10.67 24.69 2.12
C SER A 567 10.52 26.17 1.80
N ASN A 568 9.38 26.56 1.22
CA ASN A 568 8.98 27.95 1.06
C ASN A 568 8.90 28.71 2.41
N VAL A 569 9.18 28.03 3.50
CA VAL A 569 9.15 28.50 4.88
C VAL A 569 10.57 28.41 5.44
N GLY A 570 11.43 29.37 5.16
CA GLY A 570 12.84 29.38 5.60
C GLY A 570 13.07 28.95 7.06
N PHE A 571 14.30 28.77 7.50
CA PHE A 571 14.73 28.47 8.88
C PHE A 571 14.25 27.15 9.52
N LEU A 572 13.82 26.15 8.73
CA LEU A 572 13.61 24.81 9.29
C LEU A 572 14.93 24.23 9.81
N ASN A 573 14.83 23.36 10.80
CA ASN A 573 15.98 22.63 11.31
C ASN A 573 16.67 21.82 10.20
N LYS A 574 17.98 21.70 10.26
CA LYS A 574 18.79 21.05 9.21
C LYS A 574 19.57 19.87 9.78
N GLY A 575 19.93 18.95 8.90
CA GLY A 575 20.77 17.81 9.26
C GLY A 575 22.20 18.25 9.62
N THR A 576 22.80 17.61 10.62
CA THR A 576 24.20 17.88 11.04
C THR A 576 25.21 17.63 9.93
N ARG A 577 24.84 16.85 8.90
CA ARG A 577 25.70 16.63 7.72
C ARG A 577 26.04 17.92 6.97
N LEU A 578 25.20 18.97 7.08
CA LEU A 578 25.48 20.28 6.49
C LEU A 578 26.69 20.99 7.09
N LEU A 579 27.17 20.59 8.26
CA LEU A 579 28.44 21.06 8.80
C LEU A 579 29.61 20.66 7.88
N ASN A 580 29.44 19.65 7.05
CA ASN A 580 30.40 19.21 6.05
C ASN A 580 30.04 19.67 4.62
N ALA A 581 29.15 20.66 4.47
CA ALA A 581 28.83 21.23 3.17
C ALA A 581 30.06 21.81 2.49
N TRP A 582 30.03 21.89 1.16
CA TRP A 582 31.09 22.49 0.38
C TRP A 582 31.38 23.95 0.84
N SER A 583 32.63 24.25 0.98
CA SER A 583 33.15 25.62 1.25
C SER A 583 34.56 25.71 0.72
N PRO A 584 35.14 26.93 0.58
CA PRO A 584 36.53 27.09 0.20
C PRO A 584 37.54 26.37 1.10
N THR A 585 37.16 26.13 2.36
CA THR A 585 37.96 25.36 3.34
C THR A 585 37.62 23.86 3.33
N ASN A 586 36.57 23.43 2.65
CA ASN A 586 36.17 22.04 2.47
C ASN A 586 35.79 21.74 0.99
N PRO A 587 36.74 21.88 0.05
CA PRO A 587 36.44 21.80 -1.39
C PRO A 587 36.13 20.38 -1.89
N ASN A 588 36.37 19.34 -1.09
CA ASN A 588 36.12 17.95 -1.46
C ASN A 588 34.79 17.40 -0.95
N SER A 589 33.93 18.26 -0.39
CA SER A 589 32.58 17.85 0.02
C SER A 589 31.76 17.35 -1.15
N THR A 590 30.91 16.38 -0.86
CA THR A 590 29.84 15.89 -1.77
C THR A 590 28.47 16.53 -1.46
N ILE A 591 28.42 17.43 -0.47
CA ILE A 591 27.22 18.16 -0.09
C ILE A 591 27.34 19.57 -0.65
N PRO A 592 26.34 20.08 -1.38
CA PRO A 592 26.42 21.43 -1.99
C PRO A 592 26.67 22.54 -0.96
N ALA A 593 27.21 23.63 -1.43
CA ALA A 593 27.36 24.81 -0.61
C ALA A 593 26.04 25.34 -0.09
N LEU A 594 26.00 25.84 1.12
CA LEU A 594 24.78 26.40 1.71
C LEU A 594 24.32 27.64 0.92
N THR A 595 23.02 27.71 0.66
CA THR A 595 22.40 28.88 0.01
C THR A 595 21.01 29.14 0.60
N ARG A 596 20.59 30.40 0.58
CA ARG A 596 19.23 30.81 0.97
C ARG A 596 18.23 30.74 -0.18
N SER A 597 18.70 30.57 -1.40
CA SER A 597 17.86 30.48 -2.61
C SER A 597 18.37 29.36 -3.49
N ASP A 598 17.44 28.65 -4.12
CA ASP A 598 17.76 27.63 -5.11
C ASP A 598 17.84 28.29 -6.50
N THR A 599 19.02 28.76 -6.84
CA THR A 599 19.31 29.37 -8.15
C THR A 599 19.75 28.34 -9.19
N ASN A 600 20.06 27.12 -8.78
CA ASN A 600 20.53 26.02 -9.62
C ASN A 600 19.49 24.91 -9.77
N ASN A 601 18.28 25.10 -9.22
CA ASN A 601 17.24 24.09 -9.18
C ASN A 601 17.77 22.72 -8.67
N GLU A 602 18.51 22.75 -7.55
CA GLU A 602 19.22 21.59 -6.99
C GLU A 602 18.27 20.54 -6.40
N GLN A 603 17.00 20.89 -6.20
CA GLN A 603 15.95 19.98 -5.76
C GLN A 603 15.31 19.19 -6.91
N ARG A 604 15.77 19.41 -8.15
CA ARG A 604 15.30 18.62 -9.30
C ARG A 604 15.57 17.13 -9.08
N VAL A 605 14.74 16.30 -9.68
CA VAL A 605 14.92 14.85 -9.60
C VAL A 605 16.27 14.46 -10.20
N SER A 606 17.16 13.92 -9.37
CA SER A 606 18.52 13.58 -9.78
C SER A 606 19.11 12.45 -8.93
N THR A 607 20.21 11.87 -9.42
CA THR A 607 20.96 10.83 -8.70
C THR A 607 21.52 11.28 -7.35
N TYR A 608 21.58 12.59 -7.07
CA TYR A 608 21.94 13.10 -5.76
C TYR A 608 21.06 12.57 -4.62
N PHE A 609 19.78 12.33 -4.92
CA PHE A 609 18.78 11.84 -3.96
C PHE A 609 18.61 10.32 -3.96
N VAL A 610 19.22 9.64 -4.92
CA VAL A 610 19.13 8.17 -5.01
C VAL A 610 20.17 7.54 -4.09
N GLU A 611 19.72 6.61 -3.25
CA GLU A 611 20.54 5.86 -2.32
C GLU A 611 20.34 4.36 -2.50
N ASN A 612 21.39 3.59 -2.20
CA ASN A 612 21.30 2.14 -2.18
C ASN A 612 20.44 1.67 -1.00
N GLY A 613 19.30 1.08 -1.30
CA GLY A 613 18.36 0.53 -0.32
C GLY A 613 18.64 -0.93 0.07
N SER A 614 19.72 -1.55 -0.42
CA SER A 614 20.06 -2.95 -0.10
C SER A 614 20.33 -3.14 1.39
N PHE A 615 19.84 -4.24 1.93
CA PHE A 615 20.06 -4.55 3.34
C PHE A 615 20.08 -6.05 3.63
N LEU A 616 20.68 -6.41 4.77
CA LEU A 616 20.56 -7.71 5.43
C LEU A 616 20.20 -7.47 6.90
N LYS A 617 19.12 -8.10 7.38
CA LYS A 617 18.62 -7.96 8.77
C LYS A 617 18.49 -9.32 9.43
N LEU A 618 18.99 -9.44 10.65
CA LEU A 618 18.57 -10.49 11.57
C LEU A 618 17.22 -10.09 12.16
N ARG A 619 16.14 -10.76 11.74
CA ARG A 619 14.76 -10.46 12.12
C ARG A 619 14.36 -11.11 13.43
N THR A 620 14.85 -12.32 13.62
CA THR A 620 14.52 -13.10 14.81
C THR A 620 15.76 -13.86 15.27
N ILE A 621 16.00 -13.84 16.56
CA ILE A 621 16.89 -14.76 17.26
C ILE A 621 16.13 -15.25 18.50
N GLN A 622 16.01 -16.54 18.64
CA GLN A 622 15.30 -17.16 19.75
C GLN A 622 16.15 -18.32 20.28
N LEU A 623 16.37 -18.30 21.55
CA LEU A 623 17.04 -19.38 22.29
C LEU A 623 16.01 -20.03 23.22
N GLY A 624 15.81 -21.32 23.08
CA GLY A 624 14.95 -22.13 23.94
C GLY A 624 15.77 -23.12 24.79
N TYR A 625 15.17 -23.53 25.95
CA TYR A 625 15.74 -24.52 26.87
C TYR A 625 14.63 -25.42 27.40
#